data_3bcf7008d6d8627053f5c3cf19e1b068
#
_entry.id   3bcf7008d6d8627053f5c3cf19e1b068
#
_cell.length_a   1.000
_cell.length_b   1.000
_cell.length_c   1.000
_cell.angle_alpha   90.00
_cell.angle_beta   90.00
_cell.angle_gamma   90.00
#
_symmetry.space_group_name_H-M   'P 1'
#
loop_
_entity.id
_entity.type
_entity.pdbx_description
1 polymer ?
#
loop_
_entity_poly.entity_id
_entity_poly.type
_entity_poly.pdbx_seq_one_letter_code
_entity_poly.pdbx_strand_id
1 'polypeptide(L)'
;MSKQVKCKHCKKTINKDSAYKEEYLTSTLAIRYRYYCNEDCYNESIAEKLNKELDKAKLKELKKMNIEIFSYIMDRNIEKDLLFRKYYKDIHEMYGEEVINYFLKNEQEHIINRISNVDFVSEPSKMMYLFKMIQGELPQYKKLYAQYKDSQNKKNIYIFDENNEINFDNIKVKKNKKKSLEDMLDDLE
;
A
#
# COMPACT_ATOMS: atom_id res chain seq x y z
N MET A 1 -13.88 43.88 -20.10
CA MET A 1 -13.59 43.18 -18.85
C MET A 1 -13.19 41.75 -19.19
N SER A 2 -11.97 41.34 -18.85
CA SER A 2 -11.50 39.96 -19.08
C SER A 2 -12.28 38.98 -18.16
N LYS A 3 -12.79 37.90 -18.74
CA LYS A 3 -13.51 36.88 -17.97
C LYS A 3 -12.54 36.09 -17.11
N GLN A 4 -12.78 36.02 -15.80
CA GLN A 4 -11.98 35.23 -14.88
C GLN A 4 -12.55 33.81 -14.73
N VAL A 5 -11.71 32.80 -14.62
CA VAL A 5 -12.04 31.40 -14.40
C VAL A 5 -11.14 30.82 -13.32
N LYS A 6 -11.55 29.71 -12.71
CA LYS A 6 -10.70 28.98 -11.75
C LYS A 6 -9.93 27.86 -12.46
N CYS A 7 -8.62 27.79 -12.18
CA CYS A 7 -7.81 26.66 -12.62
C CYS A 7 -8.40 25.34 -12.08
N LYS A 8 -8.52 24.34 -12.96
CA LYS A 8 -9.09 23.06 -12.56
C LYS A 8 -8.22 22.29 -11.57
N HIS A 9 -6.90 22.46 -11.64
CA HIS A 9 -5.91 21.79 -10.76
C HIS A 9 -5.71 22.59 -9.47
N CYS A 10 -4.97 23.70 -9.51
CA CYS A 10 -4.54 24.45 -8.31
C CYS A 10 -5.58 25.42 -7.75
N LYS A 11 -6.77 25.56 -8.38
CA LYS A 11 -7.92 26.41 -7.97
C LYS A 11 -7.65 27.91 -7.99
N LYS A 12 -6.49 28.39 -8.39
CA LYS A 12 -6.20 29.83 -8.55
C LYS A 12 -7.13 30.46 -9.58
N THR A 13 -7.52 31.71 -9.34
CA THR A 13 -8.28 32.53 -10.31
C THR A 13 -7.32 33.03 -11.39
N ILE A 14 -7.66 32.80 -12.64
CA ILE A 14 -6.83 33.10 -13.83
C ILE A 14 -7.67 33.82 -14.88
N ASN A 15 -7.00 34.57 -15.75
CA ASN A 15 -7.65 35.17 -16.90
C ASN A 15 -7.93 34.07 -17.94
N LYS A 16 -9.20 33.98 -18.40
CA LYS A 16 -9.65 32.98 -19.36
C LYS A 16 -8.88 33.04 -20.68
N ASP A 17 -8.51 34.25 -21.13
CA ASP A 17 -7.90 34.46 -22.42
C ASP A 17 -6.42 34.04 -22.49
N SER A 18 -5.73 34.03 -21.31
CA SER A 18 -4.35 33.57 -21.17
C SER A 18 -4.21 32.17 -20.54
N ALA A 19 -5.35 31.52 -20.19
CA ALA A 19 -5.34 30.21 -19.58
C ALA A 19 -5.06 29.09 -20.59
N TYR A 20 -4.36 28.04 -20.17
CA TYR A 20 -4.28 26.80 -20.92
C TYR A 20 -5.67 26.13 -20.95
N LYS A 21 -6.10 25.71 -22.13
CA LYS A 21 -7.47 25.26 -22.39
C LYS A 21 -7.48 23.80 -22.84
N GLU A 22 -8.11 22.94 -22.06
CA GLU A 22 -8.40 21.55 -22.41
C GLU A 22 -9.84 21.46 -22.94
N GLU A 23 -10.01 20.91 -24.13
CA GLU A 23 -11.30 20.57 -24.69
C GLU A 23 -11.68 19.13 -24.32
N TYR A 24 -12.92 18.91 -23.92
CA TYR A 24 -13.42 17.56 -23.64
C TYR A 24 -14.88 17.39 -24.00
N LEU A 25 -15.25 16.16 -24.37
CA LEU A 25 -16.64 15.79 -24.65
C LEU A 25 -17.34 15.37 -23.36
N THR A 26 -18.55 15.84 -23.17
CA THR A 26 -19.45 15.38 -22.11
C THR A 26 -20.15 14.08 -22.54
N SER A 27 -20.82 13.40 -21.59
CA SER A 27 -21.67 12.23 -21.89
C SER A 27 -22.79 12.50 -22.91
N THR A 28 -23.17 13.77 -23.05
CA THR A 28 -24.17 14.24 -24.05
C THR A 28 -23.52 14.70 -25.35
N LEU A 29 -22.26 14.36 -25.60
CA LEU A 29 -21.47 14.76 -26.77
C LEU A 29 -21.30 16.29 -26.95
N ALA A 30 -21.60 17.06 -25.92
CA ALA A 30 -21.35 18.50 -25.95
C ALA A 30 -19.88 18.80 -25.64
N ILE A 31 -19.26 19.66 -26.45
CA ILE A 31 -17.90 20.14 -26.24
C ILE A 31 -17.89 21.10 -25.05
N ARG A 32 -17.03 20.87 -24.06
CA ARG A 32 -16.78 21.75 -22.93
C ARG A 32 -15.29 21.97 -22.74
N TYR A 33 -14.97 22.99 -21.96
CA TYR A 33 -13.58 23.41 -21.72
C TYR A 33 -13.25 23.41 -20.23
N ARG A 34 -12.01 22.96 -19.92
CA ARG A 34 -11.39 23.14 -18.63
C ARG A 34 -10.23 24.10 -18.79
N TYR A 35 -9.98 24.91 -17.77
CA TYR A 35 -8.95 25.93 -17.80
C TYR A 35 -7.90 25.64 -16.73
N TYR A 36 -6.63 25.81 -17.09
CA TYR A 36 -5.48 25.61 -16.21
C TYR A 36 -4.59 26.85 -16.27
N CYS A 37 -3.73 27.07 -15.25
CA CYS A 37 -2.84 28.24 -15.22
C CYS A 37 -1.92 28.28 -16.44
N ASN A 38 -1.33 27.14 -16.78
CA ASN A 38 -0.42 26.90 -17.89
C ASN A 38 -0.42 25.40 -18.23
N GLU A 39 0.40 25.00 -19.16
CA GLU A 39 0.57 23.61 -19.60
C GLU A 39 1.14 22.73 -18.48
N ASP A 40 2.08 23.22 -17.68
CA ASP A 40 2.65 22.47 -16.55
C ASP A 40 1.57 22.08 -15.55
N CYS A 41 0.69 23.02 -15.16
CA CYS A 41 -0.42 22.78 -14.27
C CYS A 41 -1.44 21.77 -14.83
N TYR A 42 -1.59 21.73 -16.16
CA TYR A 42 -2.37 20.70 -16.85
C TYR A 42 -1.67 19.33 -16.73
N ASN A 43 -0.39 19.24 -17.06
CA ASN A 43 0.40 18.02 -17.01
C ASN A 43 0.46 17.45 -15.60
N GLU A 44 0.63 18.26 -14.57
CA GLU A 44 0.54 17.86 -13.16
C GLU A 44 -0.83 17.25 -12.84
N SER A 45 -1.92 17.88 -13.31
CA SER A 45 -3.29 17.35 -13.13
C SER A 45 -3.49 15.98 -13.78
N ILE A 46 -2.88 15.73 -14.95
CA ILE A 46 -2.93 14.43 -15.62
C ILE A 46 -2.10 13.40 -14.86
N ALA A 47 -0.87 13.76 -14.46
CA ALA A 47 0.00 12.88 -13.68
C ALA A 47 -0.66 12.44 -12.36
N GLU A 48 -1.29 13.37 -11.63
CA GLU A 48 -2.05 13.03 -10.42
C GLU A 48 -3.20 12.05 -10.67
N LYS A 49 -3.94 12.23 -11.77
CA LYS A 49 -5.03 11.33 -12.13
C LYS A 49 -4.51 9.93 -12.44
N LEU A 50 -3.47 9.84 -13.27
CA LEU A 50 -2.85 8.56 -13.63
C LEU A 50 -2.30 7.84 -12.40
N ASN A 51 -1.64 8.54 -11.50
CA ASN A 51 -1.15 7.95 -10.24
C ASN A 51 -2.29 7.42 -9.38
N LYS A 52 -3.39 8.18 -9.22
CA LYS A 52 -4.57 7.73 -8.48
C LYS A 52 -5.23 6.49 -9.09
N GLU A 53 -5.28 6.41 -10.42
CA GLU A 53 -5.82 5.23 -11.11
C GLU A 53 -4.90 4.02 -10.95
N LEU A 54 -3.58 4.22 -11.04
CA LEU A 54 -2.59 3.17 -10.81
C LEU A 54 -2.66 2.64 -9.38
N ASP A 55 -2.76 3.52 -8.38
CA ASP A 55 -2.90 3.13 -6.98
C ASP A 55 -4.20 2.33 -6.74
N LYS A 56 -5.31 2.75 -7.35
CA LYS A 56 -6.56 1.99 -7.29
C LYS A 56 -6.45 0.60 -7.92
N ALA A 57 -5.77 0.51 -9.07
CA ALA A 57 -5.54 -0.77 -9.74
C ALA A 57 -4.69 -1.70 -8.88
N LYS A 58 -3.58 -1.19 -8.30
CA LYS A 58 -2.73 -1.94 -7.36
C LYS A 58 -3.51 -2.44 -6.14
N LEU A 59 -4.33 -1.59 -5.51
CA LEU A 59 -5.13 -1.99 -4.36
C LEU A 59 -6.18 -3.06 -4.74
N LYS A 60 -6.78 -2.97 -5.92
CA LYS A 60 -7.72 -3.98 -6.42
C LYS A 60 -7.04 -5.33 -6.63
N GLU A 61 -5.82 -5.32 -7.17
CA GLU A 61 -5.02 -6.54 -7.37
C GLU A 61 -4.63 -7.15 -6.03
N LEU A 62 -4.13 -6.35 -5.08
CA LEU A 62 -3.81 -6.81 -3.72
C LEU A 62 -5.02 -7.44 -3.03
N LYS A 63 -6.19 -6.82 -3.15
CA LYS A 63 -7.43 -7.39 -2.61
C LYS A 63 -7.74 -8.76 -3.20
N LYS A 64 -7.58 -8.92 -4.52
CA LYS A 64 -7.78 -10.20 -5.19
C LYS A 64 -6.82 -11.26 -4.65
N MET A 65 -5.52 -10.94 -4.55
CA MET A 65 -4.50 -11.83 -3.97
C MET A 65 -4.84 -12.21 -2.52
N ASN A 66 -5.28 -11.25 -1.70
CA ASN A 66 -5.68 -11.53 -0.32
C ASN A 66 -6.84 -12.52 -0.26
N ILE A 67 -7.87 -12.36 -1.11
CA ILE A 67 -9.03 -13.28 -1.18
C ILE A 67 -8.58 -14.68 -1.64
N GLU A 68 -7.64 -14.76 -2.57
CA GLU A 68 -7.07 -16.04 -3.03
C GLU A 68 -6.33 -16.76 -1.90
N ILE A 69 -5.51 -16.05 -1.11
CA ILE A 69 -4.81 -16.63 0.05
C ILE A 69 -5.83 -17.10 1.10
N PHE A 70 -6.83 -16.29 1.41
CA PHE A 70 -7.88 -16.70 2.34
C PHE A 70 -8.67 -17.91 1.84
N SER A 71 -8.95 -17.99 0.53
CA SER A 71 -9.63 -19.14 -0.08
C SER A 71 -8.78 -20.40 0.03
N TYR A 72 -7.47 -20.29 -0.12
CA TYR A 72 -6.53 -21.38 0.09
C TYR A 72 -6.49 -21.83 1.57
N ILE A 73 -6.42 -20.91 2.51
CA ILE A 73 -6.45 -21.20 3.96
C ILE A 73 -7.75 -21.93 4.36
N MET A 74 -8.86 -21.53 3.78
CA MET A 74 -10.19 -22.11 4.09
C MET A 74 -10.50 -23.37 3.28
N ASP A 75 -9.63 -23.74 2.32
CA ASP A 75 -9.83 -24.87 1.38
C ASP A 75 -11.17 -24.78 0.62
N ARG A 76 -11.61 -23.57 0.30
CA ARG A 76 -12.82 -23.30 -0.50
C ARG A 76 -12.85 -21.88 -1.05
N ASN A 77 -13.64 -21.66 -2.11
CA ASN A 77 -13.88 -20.30 -2.60
C ASN A 77 -14.78 -19.52 -1.64
N ILE A 78 -14.25 -18.44 -1.10
CA ILE A 78 -14.93 -17.57 -0.12
C ILE A 78 -15.32 -16.20 -0.69
N GLU A 79 -15.03 -15.92 -1.95
CA GLU A 79 -15.24 -14.60 -2.55
C GLU A 79 -16.69 -14.09 -2.40
N LYS A 80 -17.66 -15.01 -2.49
CA LYS A 80 -19.10 -14.70 -2.37
C LYS A 80 -19.67 -14.93 -0.98
N ASP A 81 -18.86 -15.39 -0.02
CA ASP A 81 -19.29 -15.67 1.34
C ASP A 81 -19.59 -14.35 2.09
N LEU A 82 -20.83 -14.24 2.61
CA LEU A 82 -21.28 -13.01 3.28
C LEU A 82 -20.57 -12.79 4.62
N LEU A 83 -20.28 -13.87 5.34
CA LEU A 83 -19.60 -13.79 6.63
C LEU A 83 -18.15 -13.36 6.43
N PHE A 84 -17.47 -13.93 5.41
CA PHE A 84 -16.15 -13.50 5.02
C PHE A 84 -16.12 -12.00 4.68
N ARG A 85 -17.03 -11.55 3.82
CA ARG A 85 -17.08 -10.14 3.41
C ARG A 85 -17.26 -9.19 4.58
N LYS A 86 -18.07 -9.57 5.58
CA LYS A 86 -18.28 -8.80 6.80
C LYS A 86 -16.95 -8.65 7.57
N TYR A 87 -16.33 -9.77 7.95
CA TYR A 87 -15.08 -9.73 8.71
C TYR A 87 -13.92 -9.12 7.94
N TYR A 88 -13.83 -9.40 6.63
CA TYR A 88 -12.80 -8.82 5.78
C TYR A 88 -12.93 -7.29 5.70
N LYS A 89 -14.14 -6.77 5.62
CA LYS A 89 -14.40 -5.34 5.64
C LYS A 89 -13.85 -4.70 6.93
N ASP A 90 -14.11 -5.31 8.07
CA ASP A 90 -13.68 -4.80 9.38
C ASP A 90 -12.14 -4.70 9.45
N ILE A 91 -11.42 -5.76 9.06
CA ILE A 91 -9.95 -5.73 9.08
C ILE A 91 -9.38 -4.80 8.00
N HIS A 92 -10.02 -4.72 6.84
CA HIS A 92 -9.61 -3.82 5.76
C HIS A 92 -9.72 -2.35 6.17
N GLU A 93 -10.81 -1.94 6.82
CA GLU A 93 -10.99 -0.56 7.30
C GLU A 93 -9.95 -0.16 8.34
N MET A 94 -9.49 -1.11 9.18
CA MET A 94 -8.49 -0.84 10.23
C MET A 94 -7.04 -0.87 9.76
N TYR A 95 -6.71 -1.74 8.80
CA TYR A 95 -5.32 -2.05 8.45
C TYR A 95 -4.96 -1.79 6.98
N GLY A 96 -5.91 -1.82 6.07
CA GLY A 96 -5.71 -1.68 4.62
C GLY A 96 -5.18 -2.94 3.94
N GLU A 97 -5.32 -2.99 2.61
CA GLU A 97 -4.96 -4.18 1.80
C GLU A 97 -3.48 -4.55 1.88
N GLU A 98 -2.60 -3.57 1.97
CA GLU A 98 -1.15 -3.79 1.96
C GLU A 98 -0.66 -4.50 3.22
N VAL A 99 -1.16 -4.10 4.39
CA VAL A 99 -0.80 -4.71 5.68
C VAL A 99 -1.37 -6.12 5.76
N ILE A 100 -2.60 -6.33 5.30
CA ILE A 100 -3.23 -7.65 5.25
C ILE A 100 -2.42 -8.58 4.33
N ASN A 101 -2.03 -8.12 3.15
CA ASN A 101 -1.23 -8.91 2.22
C ASN A 101 0.15 -9.27 2.82
N TYR A 102 0.80 -8.30 3.46
CA TYR A 102 2.08 -8.52 4.11
C TYR A 102 1.98 -9.55 5.24
N PHE A 103 0.94 -9.46 6.07
CA PHE A 103 0.64 -10.43 7.11
C PHE A 103 0.40 -11.83 6.53
N LEU A 104 -0.51 -11.96 5.59
CA LEU A 104 -0.89 -13.25 5.00
C LEU A 104 0.31 -13.95 4.34
N LYS A 105 1.16 -13.21 3.63
CA LYS A 105 2.36 -13.79 3.00
C LYS A 105 3.38 -14.33 4.00
N ASN A 106 3.45 -13.73 5.18
CA ASN A 106 4.41 -14.17 6.20
C ASN A 106 3.86 -15.27 7.11
N GLU A 107 2.52 -15.30 7.35
CA GLU A 107 1.91 -16.18 8.34
C GLU A 107 1.01 -17.28 7.75
N GLN A 108 0.89 -17.36 6.43
CA GLN A 108 -0.01 -18.32 5.78
C GLN A 108 0.15 -19.76 6.29
N GLU A 109 1.37 -20.27 6.37
CA GLU A 109 1.65 -21.64 6.81
C GLU A 109 1.32 -21.83 8.29
N HIS A 110 1.66 -20.84 9.12
CA HIS A 110 1.35 -20.87 10.55
C HIS A 110 -0.16 -20.86 10.79
N ILE A 111 -0.90 -20.04 10.04
CA ILE A 111 -2.36 -19.99 10.10
C ILE A 111 -2.98 -21.36 9.72
N ILE A 112 -2.51 -21.95 8.63
CA ILE A 112 -2.99 -23.28 8.17
C ILE A 112 -2.74 -24.31 9.23
N ASN A 113 -1.52 -24.38 9.79
CA ASN A 113 -1.18 -25.33 10.84
C ASN A 113 -2.08 -25.17 12.08
N ARG A 114 -2.36 -23.93 12.52
CA ARG A 114 -3.24 -23.68 13.66
C ARG A 114 -4.68 -24.08 13.39
N ILE A 115 -5.20 -23.83 12.20
CA ILE A 115 -6.57 -24.21 11.82
C ILE A 115 -6.69 -25.73 11.70
N SER A 116 -5.70 -26.41 11.12
CA SER A 116 -5.71 -27.87 10.93
C SER A 116 -5.66 -28.64 12.25
N ASN A 117 -5.20 -28.04 13.33
CA ASN A 117 -5.13 -28.65 14.65
C ASN A 117 -6.40 -28.45 15.50
N VAL A 118 -7.46 -27.86 14.93
CA VAL A 118 -8.73 -27.61 15.64
C VAL A 118 -9.89 -28.26 14.91
N ASP A 119 -10.66 -29.06 15.62
CA ASP A 119 -11.91 -29.61 15.11
C ASP A 119 -13.03 -28.58 15.20
N PHE A 120 -13.47 -28.09 14.05
CA PHE A 120 -14.52 -27.08 13.98
C PHE A 120 -15.88 -27.73 13.78
N VAL A 121 -16.87 -27.32 14.57
CA VAL A 121 -18.25 -27.77 14.45
C VAL A 121 -18.92 -27.37 13.13
N SER A 122 -18.45 -26.24 12.54
CA SER A 122 -19.03 -25.69 11.31
C SER A 122 -18.06 -24.73 10.60
N GLU A 123 -18.26 -24.52 9.30
CA GLU A 123 -17.51 -23.53 8.52
C GLU A 123 -17.62 -22.10 9.06
N PRO A 124 -18.79 -21.61 9.54
CA PRO A 124 -18.86 -20.31 10.20
C PRO A 124 -17.99 -20.21 11.46
N SER A 125 -17.88 -21.27 12.27
CA SER A 125 -17.03 -21.29 13.46
C SER A 125 -15.54 -21.25 13.08
N LYS A 126 -15.14 -21.97 12.04
CA LYS A 126 -13.79 -21.93 11.47
C LYS A 126 -13.44 -20.52 10.97
N MET A 127 -14.35 -19.89 10.23
CA MET A 127 -14.18 -18.52 9.72
C MET A 127 -14.02 -17.51 10.87
N MET A 128 -14.87 -17.59 11.89
CA MET A 128 -14.81 -16.70 13.04
C MET A 128 -13.51 -16.87 13.82
N TYR A 129 -13.04 -18.10 14.01
CA TYR A 129 -11.76 -18.40 14.64
C TYR A 129 -10.59 -17.79 13.85
N LEU A 130 -10.56 -17.99 12.53
CA LEU A 130 -9.57 -17.42 11.63
C LEU A 130 -9.49 -15.90 11.81
N PHE A 131 -10.61 -15.19 11.73
CA PHE A 131 -10.60 -13.73 11.83
C PHE A 131 -10.23 -13.22 13.21
N LYS A 132 -10.61 -13.90 14.30
CA LYS A 132 -10.17 -13.55 15.66
C LYS A 132 -8.66 -13.67 15.81
N MET A 133 -8.07 -14.73 15.27
CA MET A 133 -6.63 -14.94 15.29
C MET A 133 -5.92 -13.82 14.51
N ILE A 134 -6.36 -13.53 13.29
CA ILE A 134 -5.81 -12.48 12.44
C ILE A 134 -5.92 -11.10 13.11
N GLN A 135 -7.07 -10.78 13.69
CA GLN A 135 -7.27 -9.51 14.40
C GLN A 135 -6.32 -9.35 15.59
N GLY A 136 -5.95 -10.43 16.25
CA GLY A 136 -4.98 -10.42 17.35
C GLY A 136 -3.55 -10.12 16.90
N GLU A 137 -3.18 -10.54 15.70
CA GLU A 137 -1.80 -10.45 15.18
C GLU A 137 -1.56 -9.21 14.29
N LEU A 138 -2.56 -8.75 13.54
CA LEU A 138 -2.45 -7.59 12.63
C LEU A 138 -1.88 -6.30 13.25
N PRO A 139 -2.14 -5.94 14.53
CA PRO A 139 -1.54 -4.76 15.14
C PRO A 139 0.00 -4.78 15.14
N GLN A 140 0.60 -5.94 15.37
CA GLN A 140 2.04 -6.13 15.31
C GLN A 140 2.55 -6.01 13.87
N TYR A 141 1.85 -6.64 12.92
CA TYR A 141 2.20 -6.60 11.50
C TYR A 141 2.06 -5.21 10.88
N LYS A 142 1.15 -4.38 11.37
CA LYS A 142 1.08 -2.97 10.97
C LYS A 142 2.38 -2.22 11.30
N LYS A 143 2.97 -2.48 12.47
CA LYS A 143 4.27 -1.89 12.87
C LYS A 143 5.42 -2.43 12.02
N LEU A 144 5.47 -3.75 11.81
CA LEU A 144 6.48 -4.39 10.97
C LEU A 144 6.42 -3.91 9.52
N TYR A 145 5.22 -3.75 8.97
CA TYR A 145 5.03 -3.24 7.62
C TYR A 145 5.48 -1.79 7.47
N ALA A 146 5.24 -0.94 8.47
CA ALA A 146 5.74 0.44 8.47
C ALA A 146 7.29 0.47 8.44
N GLN A 147 7.95 -0.34 9.26
CA GLN A 147 9.42 -0.48 9.26
C GLN A 147 9.93 -1.02 7.91
N TYR A 148 9.24 -2.00 7.34
CA TYR A 148 9.56 -2.53 6.01
C TYR A 148 9.48 -1.44 4.93
N LYS A 149 8.40 -0.64 4.89
CA LYS A 149 8.28 0.50 3.97
C LYS A 149 9.39 1.52 4.14
N ASP A 150 9.72 1.88 5.37
CA ASP A 150 10.80 2.84 5.65
C ASP A 150 12.15 2.32 5.17
N SER A 151 12.41 1.02 5.33
CA SER A 151 13.64 0.38 4.84
C SER A 151 13.73 0.36 3.32
N GLN A 152 12.61 0.13 2.62
CA GLN A 152 12.55 0.15 1.16
C GLN A 152 12.74 1.58 0.61
N ASN A 153 12.11 2.57 1.24
CA ASN A 153 12.28 3.97 0.85
C ASN A 153 13.73 4.43 1.01
N LYS A 154 14.41 4.02 2.09
CA LYS A 154 15.85 4.30 2.27
C LYS A 154 16.70 3.66 1.18
N LYS A 155 16.43 2.41 0.81
CA LYS A 155 17.15 1.74 -0.28
C LYS A 155 16.95 2.44 -1.62
N ASN A 156 15.72 2.89 -1.92
CA ASN A 156 15.42 3.59 -3.17
C ASN A 156 16.11 4.97 -3.25
N ILE A 157 16.30 5.67 -2.14
CA ILE A 157 17.04 6.95 -2.10
C ILE A 157 18.50 6.73 -2.51
N TYR A 158 19.12 5.61 -2.15
CA TYR A 158 20.51 5.31 -2.53
C TYR A 158 20.69 4.91 -4.00
N ILE A 159 19.62 4.50 -4.71
CA ILE A 159 19.67 4.09 -6.12
C ILE A 159 19.45 5.30 -7.06
N PHE A 160 18.80 6.37 -6.60
CA PHE A 160 18.51 7.56 -7.44
C PHE A 160 19.61 8.62 -7.47
N ASP A 161 20.70 8.44 -6.74
CA ASP A 161 21.84 9.38 -6.72
C ASP A 161 22.93 9.00 -7.73
N GLU A 162 22.56 8.38 -8.87
CA GLU A 162 23.52 8.00 -9.94
C GLU A 162 24.15 9.19 -10.68
N ASN A 163 23.82 10.44 -10.35
CA ASN A 163 24.44 11.63 -10.92
C ASN A 163 25.27 12.47 -9.93
N ASN A 164 25.41 12.05 -8.69
CA ASN A 164 26.36 12.64 -7.77
C ASN A 164 27.45 11.62 -7.44
N GLU A 165 28.69 11.97 -7.75
CA GLU A 165 29.88 11.22 -7.34
C GLU A 165 29.75 10.91 -5.83
N ILE A 166 29.67 9.61 -5.51
CA ILE A 166 29.57 9.15 -4.11
C ILE A 166 30.87 9.56 -3.43
N ASN A 167 30.84 10.62 -2.66
CA ASN A 167 31.96 11.00 -1.80
C ASN A 167 31.99 10.03 -0.61
N PHE A 168 32.82 8.98 -0.72
CA PHE A 168 32.98 7.92 0.28
C PHE A 168 33.61 8.39 1.60
N ASP A 169 34.13 9.61 1.67
CA ASP A 169 34.86 10.14 2.83
C ASP A 169 33.95 10.39 4.06
N ASN A 170 32.63 10.41 3.89
CA ASN A 170 31.68 10.67 4.96
C ASN A 170 30.93 9.43 5.50
N ILE A 171 31.21 8.24 5.00
CA ILE A 171 30.60 7.00 5.52
C ILE A 171 31.35 6.59 6.78
N LYS A 172 30.95 7.14 7.94
CA LYS A 172 31.32 6.55 9.25
C LYS A 172 30.58 5.22 9.39
N VAL A 173 31.17 4.15 8.88
CA VAL A 173 30.74 2.79 9.21
C VAL A 173 30.93 2.62 10.72
N LYS A 174 29.82 2.64 11.49
CA LYS A 174 29.85 2.12 12.86
C LYS A 174 30.22 0.64 12.75
N LYS A 175 31.50 0.35 12.93
CA LYS A 175 31.95 -1.03 13.15
C LYS A 175 31.26 -1.50 14.43
N ASN A 176 30.16 -2.24 14.29
CA ASN A 176 29.71 -3.09 15.37
C ASN A 176 30.86 -4.04 15.66
N LYS A 177 31.52 -3.85 16.78
CA LYS A 177 32.50 -4.83 17.30
C LYS A 177 31.73 -6.14 17.39
N LYS A 178 31.96 -7.04 16.45
CA LYS A 178 31.65 -8.46 16.66
C LYS A 178 32.50 -8.87 17.85
N LYS A 179 31.89 -9.25 18.99
CA LYS A 179 32.59 -9.95 20.05
C LYS A 179 33.27 -11.14 19.39
N SER A 180 34.57 -11.29 19.63
CA SER A 180 35.29 -12.47 19.14
C SER A 180 34.77 -13.71 19.90
N LEU A 181 34.92 -14.88 19.29
CA LEU A 181 34.57 -16.14 19.97
C LEU A 181 35.32 -16.31 21.31
N GLU A 182 36.48 -15.69 21.43
CA GLU A 182 37.28 -15.65 22.66
C GLU A 182 36.61 -14.82 23.76
N ASP A 183 36.02 -13.65 23.42
CA ASP A 183 35.27 -12.81 24.37
C ASP A 183 33.97 -13.47 24.87
N MET A 184 33.48 -14.53 24.22
CA MET A 184 32.27 -15.28 24.63
C MET A 184 32.60 -16.49 25.52
N LEU A 185 33.84 -16.93 25.57
CA LEU A 185 34.28 -18.06 26.40
C LEU A 185 34.63 -17.63 27.82
N ASP A 186 35.07 -16.38 28.04
CA ASP A 186 35.41 -15.85 29.37
C ASP A 186 34.18 -15.57 30.27
N ASP A 187 32.98 -15.55 29.70
CA ASP A 187 31.71 -15.38 30.46
C ASP A 187 31.13 -16.72 30.98
N LEU A 188 31.86 -17.86 30.85
CA LEU A 188 31.40 -19.20 31.23
C LEU A 188 32.25 -19.91 32.34
N GLU A 189 33.15 -19.18 33.01
CA GLU A 189 33.82 -19.69 34.23
C GLU A 189 33.28 -19.08 35.53
#